data_ccd4406ca82ffc32e33fdf99cd407663
#
_entry.id   ccd4406ca82ffc32e33fdf99cd407663
#
_cell.length_a   1.000
_cell.length_b   1.000
_cell.length_c   1.000
_cell.angle_alpha   90.00
_cell.angle_beta   90.00
_cell.angle_gamma   90.00
#
_symmetry.space_group_name_H-M   'P 1'
#
loop_
_entity.id
_entity.type
_entity.pdbx_description
1 polymer ?
#
loop_
_entity_poly.entity_id
_entity_poly.type
_entity_poly.pdbx_seq_one_letter_code
_entity_poly.pdbx_strand_id
1 'polypeptide(L)'
;MSILFWALKVEYIIQQNMPYIFWASMVETDHAQGLEAVIQNIKVKNIIVCKQASDSALYKEIIKLCKKKKVNIITVKRGQNIKIDKYVHFEILHPGDIMLDDGKGGLNANAIVAKMYCTIKNKTTTIMFTGDIEEKAEEELVKIYGDKLKADILKVAHHGSKTSSTAGFLKCVSPKIALIGVGKDNTFGHPNSGVLSRLEDINTKIYRTDKLGEITITISKNKTSINTKIKNK
;
A
#
# COMPACT_ATOMS: atom_id res chain seq x y z
N MET A 1 -17.22 1.11 3.18
CA MET A 1 -15.98 0.89 3.95
C MET A 1 -14.88 1.70 3.33
N SER A 2 -14.15 2.42 4.15
CA SER A 2 -12.99 3.19 3.68
C SER A 2 -11.73 2.52 4.21
N ILE A 3 -10.79 2.26 3.32
CA ILE A 3 -9.44 1.81 3.68
C ILE A 3 -8.56 3.04 3.53
N LEU A 4 -8.02 3.53 4.65
CA LEU A 4 -7.13 4.69 4.65
C LEU A 4 -5.69 4.19 4.54
N PHE A 5 -5.04 4.63 3.48
CA PHE A 5 -3.58 4.65 3.38
C PHE A 5 -3.20 6.12 3.29
N TRP A 6 -2.27 6.61 4.07
CA TRP A 6 -1.74 7.98 4.07
C TRP A 6 -2.12 8.79 2.80
N ALA A 7 -3.08 9.72 2.91
CA ALA A 7 -3.63 10.51 1.80
C ALA A 7 -4.24 9.73 0.61
N LEU A 8 -4.30 8.39 0.68
CA LEU A 8 -4.97 7.55 -0.29
C LEU A 8 -6.19 6.91 0.38
N LYS A 9 -7.37 7.26 -0.08
CA LYS A 9 -8.63 6.71 0.39
C LYS A 9 -9.21 5.79 -0.67
N VAL A 10 -9.37 4.52 -0.34
CA VAL A 10 -10.10 3.58 -1.18
C VAL A 10 -11.49 3.40 -0.59
N GLU A 11 -12.50 3.88 -1.29
CA GLU A 11 -13.91 3.67 -0.92
C GLU A 11 -14.55 2.67 -1.86
N TYR A 12 -15.20 1.69 -1.30
CA TYR A 12 -16.18 0.93 -2.05
C TYR A 12 -17.58 1.15 -1.45
N ILE A 13 -18.52 1.50 -2.32
CA ILE A 13 -19.88 1.86 -1.88
C ILE A 13 -20.68 0.60 -1.66
N ILE A 14 -20.60 0.09 -0.44
CA ILE A 14 -21.57 -0.84 0.11
C ILE A 14 -21.72 -0.48 1.59
N GLN A 15 -22.91 -0.03 1.94
CA GLN A 15 -23.27 0.28 3.33
C GLN A 15 -23.14 -0.97 4.20
N GLN A 16 -22.10 -1.05 5.03
CA GLN A 16 -22.09 -1.94 6.19
C GLN A 16 -21.15 -1.37 7.27
N ASN A 17 -21.59 -1.44 8.53
CA ASN A 17 -20.82 -1.17 9.74
C ASN A 17 -19.74 -2.25 9.93
N MET A 18 -18.63 -2.15 9.23
CA MET A 18 -17.49 -3.05 9.41
C MET A 18 -16.43 -2.42 10.31
N PRO A 19 -15.82 -3.20 11.21
CA PRO A 19 -14.72 -2.71 12.03
C PRO A 19 -13.53 -2.31 11.17
N TYR A 20 -12.90 -1.20 11.52
CA TYR A 20 -11.73 -0.71 10.80
C TYR A 20 -10.57 -1.70 10.95
N ILE A 21 -9.99 -2.06 9.82
CA ILE A 21 -8.72 -2.77 9.72
C ILE A 21 -7.71 -1.76 9.20
N PHE A 22 -6.63 -1.56 9.95
CA PHE A 22 -5.53 -0.72 9.53
C PHE A 22 -4.36 -1.58 9.08
N TRP A 23 -3.71 -1.08 8.05
CA TRP A 23 -2.58 -1.70 7.42
C TRP A 23 -1.35 -0.83 7.63
N ALA A 24 -0.40 -1.32 8.42
CA ALA A 24 0.92 -0.71 8.53
C ALA A 24 1.88 -1.52 7.66
N SER A 25 2.12 -1.07 6.43
CA SER A 25 2.99 -1.77 5.47
C SER A 25 4.40 -1.95 5.99
N MET A 26 4.85 -1.05 6.86
CA MET A 26 6.13 -1.08 7.55
C MET A 26 6.04 -0.26 8.85
N VAL A 27 7.07 -0.31 9.67
CA VAL A 27 7.11 0.25 11.02
C VAL A 27 7.97 1.52 11.09
N GLU A 28 8.22 2.16 9.98
CA GLU A 28 8.93 3.44 9.92
C GLU A 28 8.03 4.62 10.26
N THR A 29 8.67 5.73 10.67
CA THR A 29 7.99 6.90 11.23
C THR A 29 6.99 7.50 10.28
N ASP A 30 7.31 7.61 9.01
CA ASP A 30 6.44 8.19 7.97
C ASP A 30 5.22 7.31 7.63
N HIS A 31 5.28 5.99 7.91
CA HIS A 31 4.15 5.07 7.73
C HIS A 31 3.32 4.84 9.00
N ALA A 32 3.90 5.03 10.17
CA ALA A 32 3.29 4.65 11.43
C ALA A 32 2.91 5.84 12.35
N GLN A 33 3.43 7.05 12.09
CA GLN A 33 3.23 8.21 12.97
C GLN A 33 1.76 8.59 13.18
N GLY A 34 0.92 8.45 12.15
CA GLY A 34 -0.51 8.71 12.25
C GLY A 34 -1.32 7.59 12.92
N LEU A 35 -0.74 6.40 13.08
CA LEU A 35 -1.44 5.21 13.55
C LEU A 35 -1.81 5.32 15.04
N GLU A 36 -0.99 6.00 15.84
CA GLU A 36 -1.29 6.27 17.24
C GLU A 36 -2.61 7.06 17.40
N ALA A 37 -2.75 8.17 16.67
CA ALA A 37 -3.95 8.99 16.69
C ALA A 37 -5.19 8.20 16.22
N VAL A 38 -5.01 7.34 15.22
CA VAL A 38 -6.07 6.46 14.73
C VAL A 38 -6.52 5.47 15.80
N ILE A 39 -5.59 4.75 16.45
CA ILE A 39 -5.93 3.78 17.51
C ILE A 39 -6.56 4.46 18.72
N GLN A 40 -6.15 5.69 19.02
CA GLN A 40 -6.70 6.45 20.15
C GLN A 40 -8.15 6.89 19.90
N ASN A 41 -8.49 7.31 18.69
CA ASN A 41 -9.73 8.02 18.37
C ASN A 41 -10.74 7.18 17.56
N ILE A 42 -10.31 6.06 16.96
CA ILE A 42 -11.16 5.22 16.13
C ILE A 42 -11.17 3.79 16.70
N LYS A 43 -12.33 3.12 16.62
CA LYS A 43 -12.46 1.73 17.05
C LYS A 43 -11.77 0.79 16.06
N VAL A 44 -10.46 0.60 16.23
CA VAL A 44 -9.67 -0.38 15.48
C VAL A 44 -9.83 -1.75 16.12
N LYS A 45 -10.07 -2.79 15.31
CA LYS A 45 -10.09 -4.19 15.81
C LYS A 45 -8.80 -4.91 15.51
N ASN A 46 -8.24 -4.70 14.34
CA ASN A 46 -7.05 -5.41 13.88
C ASN A 46 -6.06 -4.43 13.26
N ILE A 47 -4.77 -4.67 13.51
CA ILE A 47 -3.66 -4.07 12.78
C ILE A 47 -2.88 -5.19 12.11
N ILE A 48 -2.55 -5.00 10.84
CA ILE A 48 -1.76 -5.93 10.05
C ILE A 48 -0.34 -5.38 9.96
N VAL A 49 0.63 -6.20 10.33
CA VAL A 49 2.06 -5.84 10.35
C VAL A 49 2.89 -6.91 9.66
N CYS A 50 4.09 -6.57 9.20
CA CYS A 50 5.08 -7.56 8.77
C CYS A 50 5.72 -8.26 9.98
N LYS A 51 6.39 -9.40 9.72
CA LYS A 51 7.09 -10.17 10.76
C LYS A 51 8.28 -9.41 11.36
N GLN A 52 8.84 -8.47 10.60
CA GLN A 52 10.01 -7.73 11.04
C GLN A 52 9.67 -6.80 12.21
N ALA A 53 10.23 -7.08 13.37
CA ALA A 53 10.16 -6.19 14.51
C ALA A 53 11.06 -4.97 14.27
N SER A 54 10.66 -3.83 14.80
CA SER A 54 11.49 -2.63 14.84
C SER A 54 11.82 -2.28 16.29
N ASP A 55 13.05 -1.85 16.51
CA ASP A 55 13.46 -1.34 17.83
C ASP A 55 13.08 0.12 18.04
N SER A 56 12.41 0.76 17.06
CA SER A 56 12.00 2.15 17.17
C SER A 56 11.06 2.40 18.36
N ALA A 57 11.21 3.54 19.01
CA ALA A 57 10.34 3.96 20.11
C ALA A 57 8.87 4.00 19.68
N LEU A 58 8.61 4.49 18.47
CA LEU A 58 7.27 4.56 17.88
C LEU A 58 6.62 3.17 17.77
N TYR A 59 7.35 2.16 17.30
CA TYR A 59 6.83 0.80 17.20
C TYR A 59 6.44 0.26 18.58
N LYS A 60 7.32 0.43 19.57
CA LYS A 60 7.08 -0.01 20.94
C LYS A 60 5.84 0.67 21.55
N GLU A 61 5.66 1.96 21.29
CA GLU A 61 4.47 2.72 21.72
C GLU A 61 3.19 2.21 21.03
N ILE A 62 3.21 1.97 19.72
CA ILE A 62 2.07 1.43 18.98
C ILE A 62 1.67 0.05 19.55
N ILE A 63 2.64 -0.85 19.77
CA ILE A 63 2.37 -2.17 20.35
C ILE A 63 1.75 -2.05 21.75
N LYS A 64 2.27 -1.16 22.60
CA LYS A 64 1.74 -0.89 23.94
C LYS A 64 0.31 -0.35 23.86
N LEU A 65 0.05 0.58 22.95
CA LEU A 65 -1.29 1.14 22.73
C LEU A 65 -2.28 0.09 22.22
N CYS A 66 -1.86 -0.77 21.28
CA CYS A 66 -2.67 -1.90 20.81
C CYS A 66 -3.09 -2.82 21.97
N LYS A 67 -2.14 -3.19 22.84
CA LYS A 67 -2.44 -3.99 24.04
C LYS A 67 -3.45 -3.29 24.96
N LYS A 68 -3.25 -1.99 25.23
CA LYS A 68 -4.15 -1.19 26.09
C LYS A 68 -5.57 -1.11 25.52
N LYS A 69 -5.70 -0.95 24.20
CA LYS A 69 -6.99 -0.80 23.48
C LYS A 69 -7.59 -2.14 23.05
N LYS A 70 -6.95 -3.27 23.34
CA LYS A 70 -7.36 -4.62 22.94
C LYS A 70 -7.48 -4.76 21.40
N VAL A 71 -6.54 -4.14 20.67
CA VAL A 71 -6.42 -4.26 19.22
C VAL A 71 -5.61 -5.52 18.89
N ASN A 72 -6.10 -6.36 18.02
CA ASN A 72 -5.37 -7.55 17.56
C ASN A 72 -4.24 -7.13 16.61
N ILE A 73 -3.05 -7.68 16.83
CA ILE A 73 -1.91 -7.52 15.94
C ILE A 73 -1.78 -8.80 15.12
N ILE A 74 -1.94 -8.69 13.82
CA ILE A 74 -1.89 -9.82 12.88
C ILE A 74 -0.61 -9.69 12.06
N THR A 75 0.31 -10.62 12.25
CA THR A 75 1.51 -10.72 11.44
C THR A 75 1.21 -11.51 10.17
N VAL A 76 1.62 -10.98 9.03
CA VAL A 76 1.36 -11.59 7.73
C VAL A 76 2.63 -11.94 6.97
N LYS A 77 2.50 -12.92 6.08
CA LYS A 77 3.55 -13.36 5.16
C LYS A 77 2.98 -13.78 3.80
N ARG A 78 3.84 -13.91 2.83
CA ARG A 78 3.55 -14.40 1.47
C ARG A 78 2.62 -15.62 1.47
N GLY A 79 1.67 -15.60 0.53
CA GLY A 79 0.72 -16.69 0.33
C GLY A 79 -0.52 -16.64 1.20
N GLN A 80 -0.58 -15.73 2.19
CA GLN A 80 -1.77 -15.56 3.00
C GLN A 80 -2.82 -14.71 2.29
N ASN A 81 -4.09 -15.06 2.54
CA ASN A 81 -5.24 -14.31 2.06
C ASN A 81 -6.00 -13.71 3.24
N ILE A 82 -6.31 -12.42 3.16
CA ILE A 82 -7.09 -11.71 4.18
C ILE A 82 -8.43 -11.33 3.59
N LYS A 83 -9.47 -12.03 4.01
CA LYS A 83 -10.83 -11.70 3.60
C LYS A 83 -11.38 -10.57 4.45
N ILE A 84 -11.77 -9.48 3.83
CA ILE A 84 -12.39 -8.34 4.48
C ILE A 84 -13.90 -8.54 4.57
N ASP A 85 -14.52 -8.85 3.42
CA ASP A 85 -15.94 -9.18 3.31
C ASP A 85 -16.21 -10.05 2.07
N LYS A 86 -17.44 -10.09 1.60
CA LYS A 86 -17.82 -10.85 0.40
C LYS A 86 -17.33 -10.24 -0.91
N TYR A 87 -16.87 -8.99 -0.89
CA TYR A 87 -16.44 -8.25 -2.09
C TYR A 87 -14.94 -8.04 -2.15
N VAL A 88 -14.27 -7.94 -0.99
CA VAL A 88 -12.87 -7.55 -0.90
C VAL A 88 -12.05 -8.59 -0.14
N HIS A 89 -10.94 -8.99 -0.76
CA HIS A 89 -9.87 -9.73 -0.11
C HIS A 89 -8.50 -9.21 -0.57
N PHE A 90 -7.50 -9.51 0.24
CA PHE A 90 -6.10 -9.23 -0.07
C PHE A 90 -5.32 -10.52 -0.16
N GLU A 91 -4.45 -10.62 -1.14
CA GLU A 91 -3.40 -11.62 -1.23
C GLU A 91 -2.07 -10.98 -0.82
N ILE A 92 -1.38 -11.59 0.15
CA ILE A 92 -0.07 -11.13 0.60
C ILE A 92 1.00 -11.74 -0.30
N LEU A 93 1.74 -10.88 -0.99
CA LEU A 93 2.78 -11.29 -1.94
C LEU A 93 4.18 -11.22 -1.32
N HIS A 94 4.37 -10.38 -0.29
CA HIS A 94 5.64 -10.16 0.42
C HIS A 94 5.35 -9.66 1.85
N PRO A 95 6.25 -9.89 2.84
CA PRO A 95 7.49 -10.65 2.77
C PRO A 95 7.29 -12.17 2.76
N GLY A 96 8.35 -12.89 2.37
CA GLY A 96 8.41 -14.35 2.47
C GLY A 96 8.67 -14.84 3.90
N ASP A 97 8.91 -16.14 4.05
CA ASP A 97 9.31 -16.73 5.35
C ASP A 97 10.72 -16.29 5.77
N ILE A 98 11.61 -16.15 4.79
CA ILE A 98 12.97 -15.64 4.97
C ILE A 98 12.95 -14.15 4.65
N MET A 99 13.40 -13.36 5.61
CA MET A 99 13.47 -11.90 5.43
C MET A 99 14.63 -11.55 4.51
N LEU A 100 14.42 -10.58 3.63
CA LEU A 100 15.47 -10.06 2.77
C LEU A 100 16.43 -9.20 3.59
N ASP A 101 17.72 -9.40 3.37
CA ASP A 101 18.78 -8.53 3.86
C ASP A 101 19.17 -7.56 2.74
N ASP A 102 18.94 -6.28 2.94
CA ASP A 102 19.34 -5.20 2.03
C ASP A 102 20.63 -4.49 2.46
N GLY A 103 21.26 -4.96 3.55
CA GLY A 103 22.43 -4.32 4.15
C GLY A 103 22.17 -3.00 4.87
N LYS A 104 20.87 -2.62 5.01
CA LYS A 104 20.43 -1.35 5.64
C LYS A 104 19.46 -1.58 6.80
N GLY A 105 19.38 -2.81 7.30
CA GLY A 105 18.42 -3.20 8.36
C GLY A 105 17.10 -3.77 7.84
N GLY A 106 16.91 -3.85 6.52
CA GLY A 106 15.87 -4.63 5.87
C GLY A 106 14.42 -4.13 6.03
N LEU A 107 14.19 -2.96 6.63
CA LEU A 107 12.82 -2.48 6.88
C LEU A 107 12.05 -2.29 5.57
N ASN A 108 12.61 -1.56 4.63
CA ASN A 108 12.02 -1.35 3.31
C ASN A 108 11.97 -2.64 2.51
N ALA A 109 13.07 -3.41 2.52
CA ALA A 109 13.13 -4.67 1.78
C ALA A 109 12.05 -5.67 2.19
N ASN A 110 11.51 -5.56 3.41
CA ASN A 110 10.51 -6.46 3.97
C ASN A 110 9.14 -5.78 4.20
N ALA A 111 8.91 -4.64 3.57
CA ALA A 111 7.61 -4.00 3.61
C ALA A 111 6.53 -4.92 3.00
N ILE A 112 5.31 -4.86 3.53
CA ILE A 112 4.22 -5.70 3.05
C ILE A 112 3.82 -5.29 1.63
N VAL A 113 3.87 -6.25 0.72
CA VAL A 113 3.22 -6.14 -0.59
C VAL A 113 1.96 -6.95 -0.61
N ALA A 114 0.86 -6.30 -0.94
CA ALA A 114 -0.43 -6.94 -1.02
C ALA A 114 -1.20 -6.54 -2.26
N LYS A 115 -1.86 -7.52 -2.86
CA LYS A 115 -2.78 -7.30 -3.97
C LYS A 115 -4.20 -7.41 -3.48
N MET A 116 -4.94 -6.29 -3.57
CA MET A 116 -6.36 -6.25 -3.26
C MET A 116 -7.17 -6.65 -4.49
N TYR A 117 -8.16 -7.46 -4.25
CA TYR A 117 -9.20 -7.80 -5.22
C TYR A 117 -10.53 -7.27 -4.69
N CYS A 118 -11.17 -6.43 -5.48
CA CYS A 118 -12.52 -5.94 -5.21
C CYS A 118 -13.46 -6.41 -6.32
N THR A 119 -14.33 -7.38 -6.01
CA THR A 119 -15.24 -7.99 -6.97
C THR A 119 -16.68 -7.57 -6.69
N ILE A 120 -17.27 -6.82 -7.61
CA ILE A 120 -18.67 -6.35 -7.55
C ILE A 120 -19.38 -6.79 -8.83
N LYS A 121 -20.39 -7.63 -8.72
CA LYS A 121 -21.18 -8.13 -9.86
C LYS A 121 -20.28 -8.66 -11.02
N ASN A 122 -19.44 -9.61 -10.76
CA ASN A 122 -18.56 -10.27 -11.74
C ASN A 122 -17.47 -9.38 -12.35
N LYS A 123 -17.31 -8.13 -11.89
CA LYS A 123 -16.21 -7.26 -12.28
C LYS A 123 -15.23 -7.14 -11.13
N THR A 124 -13.98 -7.54 -11.36
CA THR A 124 -12.89 -7.41 -10.39
C THR A 124 -12.02 -6.21 -10.76
N THR A 125 -11.77 -5.35 -9.79
CA THR A 125 -10.73 -4.31 -9.85
C THR A 125 -9.61 -4.71 -8.90
N THR A 126 -8.38 -4.65 -9.36
CA THR A 126 -7.19 -5.02 -8.59
C THR A 126 -6.34 -3.81 -8.27
N ILE A 127 -5.85 -3.75 -7.01
CA ILE A 127 -4.93 -2.71 -6.57
C ILE A 127 -3.71 -3.38 -5.93
N MET A 128 -2.51 -3.03 -6.42
CA MET A 128 -1.25 -3.45 -5.83
C MET A 128 -0.76 -2.39 -4.84
N PHE A 129 -0.59 -2.78 -3.60
CA PHE A 129 0.03 -1.99 -2.54
C PHE A 129 1.43 -2.51 -2.30
N THR A 130 2.43 -1.66 -2.43
CA THR A 130 3.83 -2.09 -2.45
C THR A 130 4.61 -1.67 -1.20
N GLY A 131 4.01 -0.87 -0.30
CA GLY A 131 4.78 -0.25 0.77
C GLY A 131 5.99 0.49 0.19
N ASP A 132 7.13 0.33 0.84
CA ASP A 132 8.38 0.98 0.42
C ASP A 132 9.43 -0.01 -0.04
N ILE A 133 8.98 -1.13 -0.64
CA ILE A 133 9.93 -2.10 -1.23
C ILE A 133 10.86 -1.43 -2.22
N GLU A 134 12.06 -1.95 -2.29
CA GLU A 134 13.10 -1.55 -3.21
C GLU A 134 13.43 -2.68 -4.21
N GLU A 135 14.39 -2.43 -5.10
CA GLU A 135 14.76 -3.29 -6.23
C GLU A 135 14.87 -4.78 -5.87
N LYS A 136 15.56 -5.14 -4.78
CA LYS A 136 15.72 -6.57 -4.38
C LYS A 136 14.38 -7.27 -4.14
N ALA A 137 13.44 -6.62 -3.48
CA ALA A 137 12.12 -7.19 -3.24
C ALA A 137 11.28 -7.23 -4.53
N GLU A 138 11.41 -6.23 -5.39
CA GLU A 138 10.76 -6.21 -6.70
C GLU A 138 11.27 -7.35 -7.60
N GLU A 139 12.60 -7.60 -7.64
CA GLU A 139 13.20 -8.72 -8.37
C GLU A 139 12.70 -10.07 -7.85
N GLU A 140 12.63 -10.24 -6.53
CA GLU A 140 12.08 -11.45 -5.92
C GLU A 140 10.62 -11.67 -6.34
N LEU A 141 9.80 -10.62 -6.28
CA LEU A 141 8.40 -10.67 -6.69
C LEU A 141 8.25 -11.04 -8.18
N VAL A 142 9.04 -10.42 -9.05
CA VAL A 142 9.04 -10.71 -10.49
C VAL A 142 9.43 -12.17 -10.74
N LYS A 143 10.48 -12.66 -10.08
CA LYS A 143 10.94 -14.05 -10.20
C LYS A 143 9.86 -15.05 -9.77
N ILE A 144 9.11 -14.76 -8.70
CA ILE A 144 8.14 -15.69 -8.13
C ILE A 144 6.81 -15.64 -8.88
N TYR A 145 6.34 -14.45 -9.23
CA TYR A 145 4.97 -14.24 -9.68
C TYR A 145 4.85 -13.91 -11.17
N GLY A 146 5.87 -13.27 -11.79
CA GLY A 146 5.80 -12.84 -13.19
C GLY A 146 4.50 -12.10 -13.49
N ASP A 147 3.78 -12.54 -14.53
CA ASP A 147 2.52 -11.93 -14.99
C ASP A 147 1.37 -11.96 -13.96
N LYS A 148 1.48 -12.79 -12.91
CA LYS A 148 0.49 -12.80 -11.81
C LYS A 148 0.53 -11.50 -10.99
N LEU A 149 1.59 -10.69 -11.13
CA LEU A 149 1.67 -9.36 -10.52
C LEU A 149 0.70 -8.36 -11.15
N LYS A 150 0.18 -8.62 -12.34
CA LYS A 150 -0.68 -7.68 -13.08
C LYS A 150 -1.79 -7.09 -12.20
N ALA A 151 -1.89 -5.75 -12.17
CA ALA A 151 -2.91 -5.04 -11.39
C ALA A 151 -3.41 -3.81 -12.15
N ASP A 152 -4.68 -3.45 -11.96
CA ASP A 152 -5.27 -2.27 -12.62
C ASP A 152 -4.70 -0.97 -12.07
N ILE A 153 -4.42 -0.93 -10.77
CA ILE A 153 -3.94 0.25 -10.05
C ILE A 153 -2.72 -0.15 -9.22
N LEU A 154 -1.69 0.68 -9.26
CA LEU A 154 -0.47 0.53 -8.46
C LEU A 154 -0.35 1.70 -7.48
N LYS A 155 -0.25 1.43 -6.17
CA LYS A 155 0.38 2.36 -5.23
C LYS A 155 1.89 2.22 -5.40
N VAL A 156 2.50 3.24 -5.97
CA VAL A 156 3.94 3.25 -6.29
C VAL A 156 4.77 3.11 -5.01
N ALA A 157 5.77 2.25 -5.07
CA ALA A 157 6.64 1.93 -3.96
C ALA A 157 7.49 3.14 -3.53
N HIS A 158 7.75 3.24 -2.23
CA HIS A 158 8.68 4.17 -1.61
C HIS A 158 8.53 5.61 -2.13
N HIS A 159 7.28 6.08 -2.19
CA HIS A 159 6.91 7.43 -2.65
C HIS A 159 7.45 7.81 -4.04
N GLY A 160 7.87 6.84 -4.85
CA GLY A 160 8.55 7.04 -6.11
C GLY A 160 10.05 7.26 -5.96
N SER A 161 10.70 6.66 -4.97
CA SER A 161 12.16 6.65 -4.80
C SER A 161 12.86 6.08 -6.03
N LYS A 162 14.05 6.60 -6.32
CA LYS A 162 14.91 6.08 -7.40
C LYS A 162 15.31 4.62 -7.25
N THR A 163 15.26 4.08 -6.02
CA THR A 163 15.61 2.70 -5.68
C THR A 163 14.47 1.72 -5.88
N SER A 164 13.29 2.19 -6.32
CA SER A 164 12.07 1.41 -6.45
C SER A 164 11.46 1.56 -7.84
N SER A 165 10.39 0.80 -8.10
CA SER A 165 9.63 0.84 -9.35
C SER A 165 10.50 0.59 -10.57
N THR A 166 11.25 -0.53 -10.53
CA THR A 166 12.11 -0.98 -11.62
C THR A 166 11.31 -1.26 -12.89
N ALA A 167 11.95 -1.12 -14.05
CA ALA A 167 11.28 -1.38 -15.34
C ALA A 167 10.74 -2.82 -15.42
N GLY A 168 11.48 -3.81 -14.90
CA GLY A 168 11.03 -5.21 -14.85
C GLY A 168 9.79 -5.40 -14.02
N PHE A 169 9.74 -4.82 -12.82
CA PHE A 169 8.57 -4.87 -11.95
C PHE A 169 7.36 -4.17 -12.57
N LEU A 170 7.54 -2.95 -13.05
CA LEU A 170 6.47 -2.18 -13.69
C LEU A 170 5.89 -2.87 -14.93
N LYS A 171 6.74 -3.55 -15.73
CA LYS A 171 6.30 -4.35 -16.87
C LYS A 171 5.39 -5.51 -16.44
N CYS A 172 5.73 -6.22 -15.36
CA CYS A 172 4.92 -7.31 -14.81
C CYS A 172 3.60 -6.81 -14.20
N VAL A 173 3.63 -5.71 -13.45
CA VAL A 173 2.41 -5.13 -12.86
C VAL A 173 1.52 -4.52 -13.93
N SER A 174 2.10 -3.87 -14.93
CA SER A 174 1.41 -3.25 -16.07
C SER A 174 0.16 -2.45 -15.67
N PRO A 175 0.28 -1.48 -14.74
CA PRO A 175 -0.87 -0.78 -14.19
C PRO A 175 -1.41 0.25 -15.17
N LYS A 176 -2.74 0.42 -15.21
CA LYS A 176 -3.39 1.53 -15.94
C LYS A 176 -3.25 2.85 -15.18
N ILE A 177 -3.16 2.77 -13.86
CA ILE A 177 -3.14 3.91 -12.95
C ILE A 177 -2.04 3.70 -11.91
N ALA A 178 -1.21 4.72 -11.71
CA ALA A 178 -0.21 4.80 -10.65
C ALA A 178 -0.57 5.90 -9.65
N LEU A 179 -0.53 5.56 -8.37
CA LEU A 179 -0.80 6.47 -7.27
C LEU A 179 0.49 6.72 -6.50
N ILE A 180 0.91 7.97 -6.41
CA ILE A 180 2.11 8.36 -5.67
C ILE A 180 1.69 9.19 -4.47
N GLY A 181 1.82 8.61 -3.26
CA GLY A 181 1.67 9.34 -2.00
C GLY A 181 2.98 10.04 -1.67
N VAL A 182 3.01 11.35 -1.73
CA VAL A 182 4.22 12.14 -1.48
C VAL A 182 3.85 13.54 -0.98
N GLY A 183 4.64 14.10 -0.06
CA GLY A 183 4.45 15.44 0.46
C GLY A 183 4.85 16.53 -0.56
N LYS A 184 4.13 17.66 -0.56
CA LYS A 184 4.38 18.77 -1.49
C LYS A 184 5.81 19.32 -1.36
N ASP A 185 6.29 19.45 -0.14
CA ASP A 185 7.59 20.05 0.17
C ASP A 185 8.57 19.00 0.74
N ASN A 186 8.50 17.75 0.20
CA ASN A 186 9.39 16.69 0.66
C ASN A 186 10.85 16.99 0.31
N THR A 187 11.75 16.69 1.23
CA THR A 187 13.20 16.94 1.08
C THR A 187 13.94 15.78 0.41
N PHE A 188 13.26 14.67 0.12
CA PHE A 188 13.86 13.45 -0.44
C PHE A 188 13.97 13.48 -1.97
N GLY A 189 13.40 14.49 -2.62
CA GLY A 189 13.36 14.57 -4.08
C GLY A 189 12.40 13.55 -4.73
N HIS A 190 11.38 13.11 -3.98
CA HIS A 190 10.37 12.20 -4.50
C HIS A 190 9.20 12.94 -5.14
N PRO A 191 8.54 12.36 -6.16
CA PRO A 191 8.99 11.18 -6.90
C PRO A 191 10.17 11.51 -7.82
N ASN A 192 11.09 10.57 -7.97
CA ASN A 192 12.25 10.69 -8.86
C ASN A 192 11.79 10.73 -10.34
N SER A 193 12.43 11.57 -11.14
CA SER A 193 12.08 11.73 -12.57
C SER A 193 12.20 10.42 -13.36
N GLY A 194 13.19 9.58 -13.05
CA GLY A 194 13.34 8.28 -13.69
C GLY A 194 12.17 7.31 -13.39
N VAL A 195 11.56 7.42 -12.20
CA VAL A 195 10.34 6.62 -11.89
C VAL A 195 9.15 7.13 -12.71
N LEU A 196 9.00 8.46 -12.82
CA LEU A 196 7.94 9.05 -13.63
C LEU A 196 8.07 8.64 -15.10
N SER A 197 9.29 8.73 -15.67
CA SER A 197 9.56 8.30 -17.04
C SER A 197 9.18 6.83 -17.27
N ARG A 198 9.62 5.92 -16.39
CA ARG A 198 9.27 4.49 -16.52
C ARG A 198 7.76 4.22 -16.47
N LEU A 199 7.01 5.00 -15.68
CA LEU A 199 5.54 4.88 -15.63
C LEU A 199 4.88 5.46 -16.90
N GLU A 200 5.42 6.54 -17.45
CA GLU A 200 4.98 7.15 -18.71
C GLU A 200 5.26 6.23 -19.91
N ASP A 201 6.43 5.60 -19.95
CA ASP A 201 6.84 4.66 -20.99
C ASP A 201 5.88 3.47 -21.16
N ILE A 202 5.21 3.07 -20.08
CA ILE A 202 4.17 2.02 -20.11
C ILE A 202 2.75 2.58 -20.18
N ASN A 203 2.58 3.85 -20.56
CA ASN A 203 1.29 4.54 -20.71
C ASN A 203 0.43 4.53 -19.43
N THR A 204 1.02 4.59 -18.27
CA THR A 204 0.32 4.61 -16.98
C THR A 204 -0.13 6.02 -16.62
N LYS A 205 -1.40 6.19 -16.27
CA LYS A 205 -1.92 7.48 -15.78
C LYS A 205 -1.48 7.72 -14.33
N ILE A 206 -0.72 8.79 -14.10
CA ILE A 206 -0.10 9.09 -12.80
C ILE A 206 -0.95 10.10 -12.03
N TYR A 207 -1.22 9.78 -10.75
CA TYR A 207 -1.85 10.66 -9.78
C TYR A 207 -0.93 10.84 -8.58
N ARG A 208 -0.64 12.10 -8.19
CA ARG A 208 0.31 12.46 -7.14
C ARG A 208 -0.37 13.31 -6.08
N THR A 209 -0.17 12.98 -4.79
CA THR A 209 -0.79 13.72 -3.68
C THR A 209 -0.22 15.11 -3.47
N ASP A 210 1.05 15.35 -3.80
CA ASP A 210 1.68 16.68 -3.74
C ASP A 210 1.08 17.70 -4.72
N LYS A 211 0.48 17.20 -5.81
CA LYS A 211 -0.18 18.05 -6.83
C LYS A 211 -1.70 18.07 -6.69
N LEU A 212 -2.30 16.95 -6.30
CA LEU A 212 -3.74 16.75 -6.36
C LEU A 212 -4.41 16.71 -4.98
N GLY A 213 -3.63 16.78 -3.89
CA GLY A 213 -4.13 16.60 -2.54
C GLY A 213 -4.62 15.17 -2.29
N GLU A 214 -5.70 15.02 -1.55
CA GLU A 214 -6.32 13.71 -1.31
C GLU A 214 -6.77 13.07 -2.63
N ILE A 215 -6.45 11.79 -2.80
CA ILE A 215 -6.88 10.97 -3.94
C ILE A 215 -7.81 9.88 -3.42
N THR A 216 -9.05 9.89 -3.89
CA THR A 216 -10.07 8.91 -3.53
C THR A 216 -10.37 8.00 -4.72
N ILE A 217 -10.24 6.68 -4.53
CA ILE A 217 -10.66 5.67 -5.49
C ILE A 217 -12.02 5.16 -5.07
N THR A 218 -13.01 5.29 -5.94
CA THR A 218 -14.34 4.73 -5.73
C THR A 218 -14.56 3.57 -6.69
N ILE A 219 -14.75 2.36 -6.13
CA ILE A 219 -15.06 1.16 -6.89
C ILE A 219 -16.56 0.88 -6.72
N SER A 220 -17.27 0.83 -7.82
CA SER A 220 -18.70 0.58 -7.85
C SER A 220 -19.06 -0.49 -8.88
N LYS A 221 -20.33 -0.90 -8.88
CA LYS A 221 -20.91 -1.83 -9.84
C LYS A 221 -20.58 -1.50 -11.30
N ASN A 222 -20.62 -0.21 -11.63
CA ASN A 222 -20.55 0.24 -13.02
C ASN A 222 -19.15 0.69 -13.42
N LYS A 223 -18.39 1.30 -12.49
CA LYS A 223 -17.09 1.91 -12.79
C LYS A 223 -16.18 1.99 -11.59
N THR A 224 -14.88 2.06 -11.87
CA THR A 224 -13.86 2.57 -10.96
C THR A 224 -13.60 4.03 -11.34
N SER A 225 -13.70 4.95 -10.38
CA SER A 225 -13.44 6.36 -10.57
C SER A 225 -12.44 6.89 -9.56
N ILE A 226 -11.68 7.91 -9.98
CA ILE A 226 -10.72 8.60 -9.13
C ILE A 226 -11.17 10.04 -8.99
N ASN A 227 -11.27 10.48 -7.75
CA ASN A 227 -11.57 11.87 -7.39
C ASN A 227 -10.36 12.44 -6.65
N THR A 228 -10.08 13.71 -6.89
CA THR A 228 -8.96 14.43 -6.27
C THR A 228 -9.48 15.69 -5.61
N LYS A 229 -8.88 16.07 -4.47
CA LYS A 229 -9.27 17.28 -3.73
C LYS A 229 -8.94 18.55 -4.51
N ILE A 230 -7.81 18.54 -5.23
CA ILE A 230 -7.38 19.62 -6.12
C ILE A 230 -7.64 19.13 -7.55
N LYS A 231 -8.40 19.88 -8.34
CA LYS A 231 -8.63 19.56 -9.74
C LYS A 231 -7.39 19.96 -10.56
N ASN A 232 -6.96 19.10 -11.48
CA ASN A 232 -6.03 19.54 -12.52
C ASN A 232 -6.72 20.65 -13.33
N LYS A 233 -6.05 21.81 -13.38
CA LYS A 233 -6.43 22.87 -14.31
C LYS A 233 -6.06 22.48 -15.74
#